data_e4381a84602a4002e913f400091c36e2
#
_entry.id   e4381a84602a4002e913f400091c36e2
#
_cell.length_a   1.000
_cell.length_b   1.000
_cell.length_c   1.000
_cell.angle_alpha   90.00
_cell.angle_beta   90.00
_cell.angle_gamma   90.00
#
_symmetry.space_group_name_H-M   'P 1'
#
loop_
_entity.id
_entity.type
_entity.pdbx_description
1 polymer ?
#
loop_
_entity_poly.entity_id
_entity_poly.type
_entity_poly.pdbx_seq_one_letter_code
_entity_poly.pdbx_strand_id
1 'polypeptide(L)'
;MSKYNLSLNLTVCPFYSIAFLQNQYPLVSSISLSANPDSKTISNIRVVLTADPDVIHEASWDLDFLEPGTGSILLNKSVRISSEYLSGLTEQVEVLLKFEVFSGDELINTVHQSTALMPKNQWAGFNGMPDLLAAFCMPNSEFTEELVRSVSETLSASGLPPQIDGYQSKTRDKPHQMLSALWNVIKSKQISYVNPSPSFATKGQRIRFPDDIKRTPNAACLDLAMLFASAIERMGLNPVVLITREHAFVGAWLIDQCSQFVTNDDPMDLRKKISNQDLIIFETTLAALGSKANFSQAVDSGEVLLSEDQEKDFIFALDIKQARKREIRPIPIYEKPSDEGAVATGVE
;
A
#
# COMPACT_ATOMS: atom_id res chain seq x y z
N MET A 1 -25.38 36.50 14.05
CA MET A 1 -25.92 35.56 13.07
C MET A 1 -25.23 35.85 11.74
N SER A 2 -24.60 34.86 11.11
CA SER A 2 -23.97 35.07 9.80
C SER A 2 -25.00 35.54 8.79
N LYS A 3 -24.69 36.60 8.02
CA LYS A 3 -25.51 37.17 6.94
C LYS A 3 -25.82 36.15 5.84
N TYR A 4 -25.00 35.10 5.78
CA TYR A 4 -25.07 34.03 4.81
C TYR A 4 -25.25 32.70 5.55
N ASN A 5 -26.34 32.00 5.30
CA ASN A 5 -26.63 30.68 5.85
C ASN A 5 -26.17 29.62 4.84
N LEU A 6 -24.85 29.31 4.88
CA LEU A 6 -24.15 28.46 3.94
C LEU A 6 -23.58 27.23 4.68
N SER A 7 -23.79 26.04 4.13
CA SER A 7 -23.14 24.79 4.58
C SER A 7 -22.03 24.39 3.62
N LEU A 8 -20.89 24.04 4.16
CA LEU A 8 -19.76 23.44 3.44
C LEU A 8 -19.63 21.99 3.87
N ASN A 9 -19.81 21.06 2.93
CA ASN A 9 -19.63 19.63 3.16
C ASN A 9 -18.35 19.16 2.49
N LEU A 10 -17.55 18.43 3.23
CA LEU A 10 -16.20 17.99 2.83
C LEU A 10 -16.07 16.49 2.96
N THR A 11 -15.38 15.85 2.01
CA THR A 11 -14.90 14.49 2.15
C THR A 11 -13.39 14.53 2.08
N VAL A 12 -12.75 14.41 3.24
CA VAL A 12 -11.30 14.41 3.40
C VAL A 12 -10.84 12.99 3.75
N CYS A 13 -9.73 12.56 3.16
CA CYS A 13 -9.12 11.30 3.49
C CYS A 13 -8.57 11.37 4.93
N PRO A 14 -8.98 10.47 5.85
CA PRO A 14 -8.55 10.55 7.25
C PRO A 14 -7.07 10.19 7.44
N PHE A 15 -6.47 9.48 6.47
CA PHE A 15 -5.06 9.09 6.47
C PHE A 15 -4.48 9.40 5.10
N TYR A 16 -3.25 9.89 5.06
CA TYR A 16 -2.59 10.16 3.79
C TYR A 16 -1.10 9.85 3.86
N SER A 17 -0.54 9.26 2.82
CA SER A 17 0.87 8.89 2.75
C SER A 17 1.37 8.93 1.31
N ILE A 18 2.65 8.65 1.14
CA ILE A 18 3.26 8.55 -0.20
C ILE A 18 2.59 7.46 -1.06
N ALA A 19 2.04 6.38 -0.46
CA ALA A 19 1.31 5.36 -1.18
C ALA A 19 0.02 5.91 -1.80
N PHE A 20 -0.71 6.78 -1.10
CA PHE A 20 -1.89 7.47 -1.61
C PHE A 20 -1.52 8.43 -2.73
N LEU A 21 -0.49 9.27 -2.53
CA LEU A 21 -0.02 10.23 -3.52
C LEU A 21 0.42 9.54 -4.81
N GLN A 22 1.27 8.50 -4.70
CA GLN A 22 1.76 7.72 -5.84
C GLN A 22 0.64 7.09 -6.66
N ASN A 23 -0.44 6.69 -6.00
CA ASN A 23 -1.58 6.04 -6.62
C ASN A 23 -2.76 7.00 -6.91
N GLN A 24 -2.50 8.33 -6.87
CA GLN A 24 -3.41 9.40 -7.27
C GLN A 24 -4.73 9.44 -6.46
N TYR A 25 -4.72 8.89 -5.24
CA TYR A 25 -5.85 9.07 -4.34
C TYR A 25 -5.88 10.51 -3.83
N PRO A 26 -7.01 11.22 -3.93
CA PRO A 26 -7.07 12.63 -3.51
C PRO A 26 -7.12 12.74 -1.97
N LEU A 27 -6.39 13.73 -1.42
CA LEU A 27 -6.54 14.11 -0.01
C LEU A 27 -7.96 14.62 0.28
N VAL A 28 -8.49 15.45 -0.63
CA VAL A 28 -9.86 15.96 -0.58
C VAL A 28 -10.60 15.42 -1.80
N SER A 29 -11.55 14.54 -1.60
CA SER A 29 -12.29 13.87 -2.67
C SER A 29 -13.57 14.59 -3.08
N SER A 30 -14.14 15.40 -2.19
CA SER A 30 -15.37 16.14 -2.45
C SER A 30 -15.44 17.43 -1.64
N ILE A 31 -15.85 18.51 -2.29
CA ILE A 31 -16.23 19.77 -1.67
C ILE A 31 -17.59 20.17 -2.24
N SER A 32 -18.61 20.37 -1.39
CA SER A 32 -19.90 20.85 -1.82
C SER A 32 -20.39 21.98 -0.93
N LEU A 33 -20.99 22.98 -1.58
CA LEU A 33 -21.61 24.12 -0.93
C LEU A 33 -23.13 24.02 -1.07
N SER A 34 -23.87 24.36 -0.03
CA SER A 34 -25.32 24.47 -0.09
C SER A 34 -25.79 25.74 0.63
N ALA A 35 -26.69 26.50 -0.02
CA ALA A 35 -27.30 27.67 0.55
C ALA A 35 -28.67 27.34 1.13
N ASN A 36 -28.96 27.84 2.33
CA ASN A 36 -30.28 27.69 2.94
C ASN A 36 -31.35 28.41 2.06
N PRO A 37 -32.60 27.89 1.96
CA PRO A 37 -33.68 28.50 1.24
C PRO A 37 -33.97 29.97 1.64
N ASP A 38 -33.73 30.31 2.91
CA ASP A 38 -33.96 31.67 3.45
C ASP A 38 -32.74 32.58 3.26
N SER A 39 -31.65 32.12 2.63
CA SER A 39 -30.49 32.97 2.35
C SER A 39 -30.72 33.84 1.13
N LYS A 40 -29.85 34.85 0.91
CA LYS A 40 -29.76 35.55 -0.36
C LYS A 40 -28.82 34.79 -1.30
N THR A 41 -28.94 35.09 -2.60
CA THR A 41 -27.94 34.66 -3.60
C THR A 41 -26.55 35.10 -3.13
N ILE A 42 -25.62 34.19 -3.09
CA ILE A 42 -24.22 34.42 -2.72
C ILE A 42 -23.42 34.45 -4.02
N SER A 43 -22.68 35.53 -4.26
CA SER A 43 -21.92 35.73 -5.50
C SER A 43 -20.42 35.77 -5.23
N ASN A 44 -19.60 35.50 -6.26
CA ASN A 44 -18.14 35.52 -6.21
C ASN A 44 -17.60 34.69 -5.06
N ILE A 45 -18.02 33.44 -5.01
CA ILE A 45 -17.65 32.51 -3.94
C ILE A 45 -16.25 31.94 -4.26
N ARG A 46 -15.36 32.01 -3.25
CA ARG A 46 -14.06 31.35 -3.30
C ARG A 46 -13.89 30.49 -2.04
N VAL A 47 -13.51 29.22 -2.21
CA VAL A 47 -13.10 28.35 -1.12
C VAL A 47 -11.58 28.23 -1.16
N VAL A 48 -10.91 28.56 -0.07
CA VAL A 48 -9.45 28.47 0.08
C VAL A 48 -9.12 27.39 1.10
N LEU A 49 -8.21 26.50 0.75
CA LEU A 49 -7.67 25.46 1.62
C LEU A 49 -6.24 25.79 1.98
N THR A 50 -5.96 25.81 3.28
CA THR A 50 -4.64 25.86 3.89
C THR A 50 -4.49 24.76 4.91
N ALA A 51 -3.27 24.51 5.41
CA ALA A 51 -2.99 23.48 6.41
C ALA A 51 -2.07 24.00 7.52
N ASP A 52 -2.22 23.44 8.70
CA ASP A 52 -1.31 23.62 9.82
C ASP A 52 -0.86 22.25 10.34
N PRO A 53 0.45 21.91 10.29
CA PRO A 53 1.54 22.68 9.69
C PRO A 53 1.39 22.87 8.16
N ASP A 54 2.11 23.84 7.60
CA ASP A 54 2.06 24.20 6.17
C ASP A 54 2.76 23.12 5.31
N VAL A 55 2.02 22.07 5.02
CA VAL A 55 2.50 20.86 4.29
C VAL A 55 1.87 20.70 2.92
N ILE A 56 0.89 21.54 2.60
CA ILE A 56 0.19 21.56 1.30
C ILE A 56 0.40 22.92 0.63
N HIS A 57 0.41 22.92 -0.70
CA HIS A 57 0.27 24.18 -1.43
C HIS A 57 -1.16 24.68 -1.31
N GLU A 58 -1.33 25.98 -1.06
CA GLU A 58 -2.65 26.58 -1.04
C GLU A 58 -3.45 26.20 -2.29
N ALA A 59 -4.68 25.78 -2.07
CA ALA A 59 -5.61 25.41 -3.13
C ALA A 59 -6.89 26.24 -3.01
N SER A 60 -7.44 26.67 -4.15
CA SER A 60 -8.68 27.43 -4.19
C SER A 60 -9.64 26.92 -5.26
N TRP A 61 -10.92 27.08 -4.98
CA TRP A 61 -12.05 26.77 -5.88
C TRP A 61 -12.94 27.98 -5.97
N ASP A 62 -13.37 28.35 -7.18
CA ASP A 62 -14.22 29.46 -7.43
C ASP A 62 -15.59 29.01 -7.93
N LEU A 63 -16.65 29.69 -7.53
CA LEU A 63 -18.01 29.50 -7.97
C LEU A 63 -18.65 30.89 -8.14
N ASP A 64 -19.22 31.16 -9.31
CA ASP A 64 -19.73 32.48 -9.64
C ASP A 64 -20.87 32.92 -8.71
N PHE A 65 -21.82 32.01 -8.48
CA PHE A 65 -22.93 32.24 -7.55
C PHE A 65 -23.56 30.95 -7.03
N LEU A 66 -24.30 31.06 -5.94
CA LEU A 66 -25.10 29.99 -5.33
C LEU A 66 -26.50 30.60 -4.98
N GLU A 67 -27.54 30.03 -5.59
CA GLU A 67 -28.92 30.45 -5.35
C GLU A 67 -29.45 29.89 -4.02
N PRO A 68 -30.43 30.60 -3.37
CA PRO A 68 -31.11 30.12 -2.17
C PRO A 68 -31.69 28.70 -2.37
N GLY A 69 -31.51 27.82 -1.41
CA GLY A 69 -32.03 26.44 -1.44
C GLY A 69 -31.36 25.52 -2.45
N THR A 70 -30.25 25.96 -3.07
CA THR A 70 -29.50 25.13 -4.03
C THR A 70 -28.17 24.66 -3.46
N GLY A 71 -27.58 23.67 -4.12
CA GLY A 71 -26.24 23.18 -3.83
C GLY A 71 -25.37 23.10 -5.08
N SER A 72 -24.06 23.20 -4.89
CA SER A 72 -23.07 23.06 -5.95
C SER A 72 -21.92 22.15 -5.45
N ILE A 73 -21.47 21.25 -6.30
CA ILE A 73 -20.26 20.44 -6.08
C ILE A 73 -19.12 21.15 -6.80
N LEU A 74 -18.06 21.48 -6.06
CA LEU A 74 -16.87 22.07 -6.65
C LEU A 74 -16.05 20.96 -7.32
N LEU A 75 -15.66 21.22 -8.56
CA LEU A 75 -14.84 20.25 -9.31
C LEU A 75 -13.52 20.00 -8.59
N ASN A 76 -13.16 18.73 -8.54
CA ASN A 76 -11.97 18.28 -7.84
C ASN A 76 -10.71 18.87 -8.46
N LYS A 77 -9.97 19.67 -7.68
CA LYS A 77 -8.59 20.05 -7.98
C LYS A 77 -7.69 19.21 -7.07
N SER A 78 -6.64 18.63 -7.62
CA SER A 78 -5.68 17.91 -6.81
C SER A 78 -4.98 18.87 -5.82
N VAL A 79 -5.16 18.62 -4.54
CA VAL A 79 -4.38 19.29 -3.50
C VAL A 79 -2.94 18.77 -3.58
N ARG A 80 -1.98 19.70 -3.74
CA ARG A 80 -0.57 19.35 -3.87
C ARG A 80 0.08 19.26 -2.49
N ILE A 81 0.58 18.06 -2.17
CA ILE A 81 1.39 17.81 -0.97
C ILE A 81 2.82 17.55 -1.43
N SER A 82 3.81 18.03 -0.67
CA SER A 82 5.21 17.73 -0.94
C SER A 82 5.48 16.23 -0.81
N SER A 83 5.90 15.61 -1.91
CA SER A 83 6.34 14.20 -1.92
C SER A 83 7.60 13.99 -1.07
N GLU A 84 8.48 14.98 -1.02
CA GLU A 84 9.66 14.97 -0.18
C GLU A 84 9.30 14.96 1.30
N TYR A 85 8.34 15.81 1.71
CA TYR A 85 7.81 15.83 3.07
C TYR A 85 7.24 14.47 3.47
N LEU A 86 6.32 13.91 2.66
CA LEU A 86 5.71 12.60 2.92
C LEU A 86 6.75 11.46 2.98
N SER A 87 7.76 11.49 2.11
CA SER A 87 8.82 10.48 2.07
C SER A 87 9.77 10.57 3.25
N GLY A 88 9.91 11.76 3.84
CA GLY A 88 10.76 12.03 5.00
C GLY A 88 10.13 11.66 6.34
N LEU A 89 8.80 11.45 6.39
CA LEU A 89 8.12 11.15 7.64
C LEU A 89 8.55 9.81 8.24
N THR A 90 8.97 9.84 9.51
CA THR A 90 9.27 8.65 10.32
C THR A 90 8.15 8.35 11.32
N GLU A 91 7.35 9.34 11.69
CA GLU A 91 6.20 9.23 12.58
C GLU A 91 4.97 9.88 11.96
N GLN A 92 3.79 9.51 12.46
CA GLN A 92 2.52 10.13 12.06
C GLN A 92 2.46 11.58 12.52
N VAL A 93 1.97 12.47 11.65
CA VAL A 93 1.75 13.88 11.92
C VAL A 93 0.29 14.22 11.70
N GLU A 94 -0.36 14.77 12.72
CA GLU A 94 -1.71 15.32 12.57
C GLU A 94 -1.63 16.69 11.88
N VAL A 95 -2.49 16.88 10.89
CA VAL A 95 -2.59 18.10 10.11
C VAL A 95 -4.02 18.64 10.19
N LEU A 96 -4.15 19.89 10.54
CA LEU A 96 -5.41 20.61 10.52
C LEU A 96 -5.58 21.30 9.19
N LEU A 97 -6.54 20.84 8.39
CA LEU A 97 -6.96 21.49 7.15
C LEU A 97 -7.97 22.57 7.46
N LYS A 98 -7.73 23.79 6.99
CA LYS A 98 -8.61 24.96 7.16
C LYS A 98 -9.22 25.31 5.81
N PHE A 99 -10.53 25.26 5.71
CA PHE A 99 -11.30 25.66 4.56
C PHE A 99 -12.01 26.98 4.88
N GLU A 100 -11.64 28.04 4.18
CA GLU A 100 -12.22 29.38 4.30
C GLU A 100 -13.05 29.68 3.08
N VAL A 101 -14.31 30.08 3.28
CA VAL A 101 -15.23 30.44 2.21
C VAL A 101 -15.42 31.96 2.21
N PHE A 102 -15.14 32.57 1.08
CA PHE A 102 -15.28 33.99 0.85
C PHE A 102 -16.43 34.29 -0.13
N SER A 103 -17.10 35.45 0.01
CA SER A 103 -17.95 36.08 -0.99
C SER A 103 -17.33 37.43 -1.34
N GLY A 104 -16.69 37.54 -2.51
CA GLY A 104 -15.75 38.62 -2.78
C GLY A 104 -14.60 38.58 -1.77
N ASP A 105 -14.40 39.70 -1.03
CA ASP A 105 -13.37 39.81 0.01
C ASP A 105 -13.91 39.49 1.43
N GLU A 106 -15.21 39.20 1.58
CA GLU A 106 -15.83 38.92 2.88
C GLU A 106 -15.70 37.45 3.22
N LEU A 107 -15.04 37.11 4.36
CA LEU A 107 -15.01 35.73 4.91
C LEU A 107 -16.39 35.40 5.48
N ILE A 108 -17.08 34.42 4.91
CA ILE A 108 -18.44 34.03 5.26
C ILE A 108 -18.59 32.73 6.00
N ASN A 109 -17.60 31.81 5.87
CA ASN A 109 -17.57 30.53 6.62
C ASN A 109 -16.14 30.04 6.77
N THR A 110 -15.90 29.25 7.85
CA THR A 110 -14.65 28.54 8.08
C THR A 110 -14.95 27.16 8.62
N VAL A 111 -14.36 26.13 8.02
CA VAL A 111 -14.48 24.74 8.48
C VAL A 111 -13.08 24.16 8.66
N HIS A 112 -12.89 23.43 9.74
CA HIS A 112 -11.65 22.71 10.01
C HIS A 112 -11.88 21.21 9.92
N GLN A 113 -10.93 20.49 9.32
CA GLN A 113 -10.95 19.04 9.20
C GLN A 113 -9.56 18.48 9.46
N SER A 114 -9.43 17.50 10.34
CA SER A 114 -8.15 16.84 10.60
C SER A 114 -7.89 15.72 9.61
N THR A 115 -6.63 15.50 9.29
CA THR A 115 -6.10 14.33 8.60
C THR A 115 -4.76 13.93 9.19
N ALA A 116 -4.42 12.65 9.14
CA ALA A 116 -3.14 12.14 9.61
C ALA A 116 -2.21 11.84 8.43
N LEU A 117 -1.06 12.51 8.36
CA LEU A 117 0.00 12.15 7.43
C LEU A 117 0.82 11.01 8.02
N MET A 118 0.91 9.90 7.30
CA MET A 118 1.56 8.68 7.78
C MET A 118 2.97 8.53 7.21
N PRO A 119 3.88 7.87 7.95
CA PRO A 119 5.18 7.45 7.43
C PRO A 119 5.05 6.66 6.13
N LYS A 120 6.06 6.76 5.26
CA LYS A 120 6.08 6.07 3.96
C LYS A 120 5.91 4.56 4.04
N ASN A 121 6.31 3.97 5.15
CA ASN A 121 6.27 2.54 5.41
C ASN A 121 5.07 2.10 6.26
N GLN A 122 4.05 2.94 6.40
CA GLN A 122 2.83 2.60 7.13
C GLN A 122 1.67 2.38 6.16
N TRP A 123 1.13 1.16 6.19
CA TRP A 123 -0.14 0.83 5.54
C TRP A 123 -1.30 1.24 6.45
N ALA A 124 -2.35 1.83 5.88
CA ALA A 124 -3.50 2.34 6.62
C ALA A 124 -4.43 1.25 7.21
N GLY A 125 -4.14 -0.03 6.91
CA GLY A 125 -4.97 -1.15 7.36
C GLY A 125 -6.18 -1.42 6.46
N PHE A 126 -6.96 -2.44 6.81
CA PHE A 126 -8.07 -2.87 5.96
C PHE A 126 -9.30 -1.95 6.06
N ASN A 127 -9.43 -1.12 7.11
CA ASN A 127 -10.46 -0.07 7.17
C ASN A 127 -10.10 1.18 6.35
N GLY A 128 -8.85 1.28 5.90
CA GLY A 128 -8.34 2.43 5.16
C GLY A 128 -7.73 2.05 3.80
N MET A 129 -8.52 1.55 2.85
CA MET A 129 -8.09 1.11 1.52
C MET A 129 -7.16 -0.12 1.54
N PRO A 130 -7.69 -1.32 1.75
CA PRO A 130 -6.91 -2.56 1.79
C PRO A 130 -6.10 -2.80 0.52
N ASP A 131 -6.60 -2.39 -0.64
CA ASP A 131 -5.94 -2.53 -1.95
C ASP A 131 -4.59 -1.84 -2.00
N LEU A 132 -4.40 -0.74 -1.24
CA LEU A 132 -3.12 -0.02 -1.19
C LEU A 132 -2.00 -0.81 -0.51
N LEU A 133 -2.29 -1.94 0.14
CA LEU A 133 -1.24 -2.86 0.57
C LEU A 133 -0.36 -3.31 -0.60
N ALA A 134 -0.93 -3.41 -1.82
CA ALA A 134 -0.17 -3.74 -3.02
C ALA A 134 0.95 -2.74 -3.36
N ALA A 135 0.85 -1.48 -2.89
CA ALA A 135 1.90 -0.50 -3.08
C ALA A 135 3.20 -0.83 -2.31
N PHE A 136 3.11 -1.67 -1.28
CA PHE A 136 4.25 -2.12 -0.49
C PHE A 136 4.95 -3.36 -1.08
N CYS A 137 4.39 -3.96 -2.13
CA CYS A 137 5.08 -4.97 -2.93
C CYS A 137 6.07 -4.26 -3.86
N MET A 138 7.37 -4.42 -3.61
CA MET A 138 8.46 -3.64 -4.18
C MET A 138 9.40 -4.52 -5.02
N PRO A 139 9.00 -4.94 -6.24
CA PRO A 139 9.77 -5.90 -7.04
C PRO A 139 11.10 -5.34 -7.55
N ASN A 140 11.29 -4.01 -7.54
CA ASN A 140 12.48 -3.34 -8.07
C ASN A 140 13.42 -2.84 -6.96
N SER A 141 13.28 -3.30 -5.71
CA SER A 141 14.26 -3.00 -4.67
C SER A 141 15.56 -3.80 -4.90
N GLU A 142 16.69 -3.26 -4.44
CA GLU A 142 18.00 -3.91 -4.59
C GLU A 142 18.02 -5.31 -3.96
N PHE A 143 17.47 -5.42 -2.75
CA PHE A 143 17.41 -6.72 -2.07
C PHE A 143 16.54 -7.74 -2.80
N THR A 144 15.42 -7.30 -3.38
CA THR A 144 14.56 -8.18 -4.18
C THR A 144 15.30 -8.72 -5.41
N GLU A 145 16.09 -7.88 -6.09
CA GLU A 145 16.92 -8.30 -7.24
C GLU A 145 18.00 -9.32 -6.82
N GLU A 146 18.64 -9.09 -5.67
CA GLU A 146 19.62 -10.02 -5.10
C GLU A 146 18.99 -11.38 -4.78
N LEU A 147 17.80 -11.38 -4.17
CA LEU A 147 17.07 -12.62 -3.87
C LEU A 147 16.77 -13.41 -5.15
N VAL A 148 16.28 -12.76 -6.20
CA VAL A 148 15.94 -13.41 -7.48
C VAL A 148 17.19 -14.00 -8.16
N ARG A 149 18.32 -13.29 -8.11
CA ARG A 149 19.60 -13.84 -8.59
C ARG A 149 19.99 -15.10 -7.80
N SER A 150 19.87 -15.05 -6.47
CA SER A 150 20.17 -16.21 -5.62
C SER A 150 19.21 -17.41 -5.88
N VAL A 151 17.97 -17.15 -6.30
CA VAL A 151 17.03 -18.20 -6.75
C VAL A 151 17.57 -18.90 -7.99
N SER A 152 18.05 -18.17 -9.00
CA SER A 152 18.65 -18.74 -10.20
C SER A 152 19.86 -19.63 -9.86
N GLU A 153 20.74 -19.14 -8.96
CA GLU A 153 21.91 -19.91 -8.47
C GLU A 153 21.47 -21.19 -7.74
N THR A 154 20.44 -21.10 -6.89
CA THR A 154 19.89 -22.24 -6.13
C THR A 154 19.28 -23.30 -7.05
N LEU A 155 18.54 -22.90 -8.07
CA LEU A 155 18.00 -23.80 -9.09
C LEU A 155 19.14 -24.53 -9.80
N SER A 156 20.17 -23.81 -10.26
CA SER A 156 21.33 -24.39 -10.91
C SER A 156 22.06 -25.40 -10.04
N ALA A 157 22.30 -25.07 -8.77
CA ALA A 157 22.95 -25.96 -7.80
C ALA A 157 22.13 -27.24 -7.52
N SER A 158 20.81 -27.17 -7.71
CA SER A 158 19.89 -28.29 -7.58
C SER A 158 19.72 -29.11 -8.87
N GLY A 159 20.49 -28.81 -9.93
CA GLY A 159 20.39 -29.47 -11.25
C GLY A 159 19.11 -29.10 -12.02
N LEU A 160 18.44 -28.02 -11.65
CA LEU A 160 17.25 -27.51 -12.32
C LEU A 160 17.63 -26.37 -13.27
N PRO A 161 16.82 -26.12 -14.31
CA PRO A 161 17.03 -24.98 -15.21
C PRO A 161 17.06 -23.65 -14.45
N PRO A 162 18.16 -22.84 -14.53
CA PRO A 162 18.34 -21.63 -13.72
C PRO A 162 17.53 -20.44 -14.20
N GLN A 163 16.87 -20.52 -15.36
CA GLN A 163 16.12 -19.42 -15.94
C GLN A 163 14.95 -19.03 -15.04
N ILE A 164 14.81 -17.72 -14.80
CA ILE A 164 13.68 -17.10 -14.13
C ILE A 164 12.78 -16.54 -15.24
N ASP A 165 11.86 -17.34 -15.70
CA ASP A 165 11.06 -17.11 -16.91
C ASP A 165 9.54 -17.04 -16.65
N GLY A 166 9.13 -16.90 -15.39
CA GLY A 166 7.72 -16.80 -15.02
C GLY A 166 6.92 -18.02 -15.48
N TYR A 167 5.91 -17.78 -16.32
CA TYR A 167 5.01 -18.81 -16.85
C TYR A 167 5.34 -19.27 -18.27
N GLN A 168 6.52 -18.96 -18.82
CA GLN A 168 6.85 -19.27 -20.24
C GLN A 168 6.89 -20.78 -20.50
N SER A 169 7.25 -21.57 -19.51
CA SER A 169 7.26 -23.05 -19.61
C SER A 169 5.86 -23.65 -19.80
N LYS A 170 4.79 -22.91 -19.46
CA LYS A 170 3.38 -23.35 -19.46
C LYS A 170 3.13 -24.60 -18.60
N THR A 171 3.98 -24.88 -17.62
CA THR A 171 3.82 -25.94 -16.63
C THR A 171 3.63 -25.36 -15.24
N ARG A 172 2.96 -26.10 -14.33
CA ARG A 172 2.85 -25.75 -12.92
C ARG A 172 4.13 -26.01 -12.14
N ASP A 173 4.96 -26.96 -12.62
CA ASP A 173 6.18 -27.41 -11.96
C ASP A 173 7.23 -26.29 -11.89
N LYS A 174 7.39 -25.52 -12.97
CA LYS A 174 8.41 -24.46 -13.01
C LYS A 174 8.15 -23.35 -11.99
N PRO A 175 6.94 -22.75 -11.91
CA PRO A 175 6.60 -21.83 -10.83
C PRO A 175 6.80 -22.44 -9.44
N HIS A 176 6.37 -23.69 -9.22
CA HIS A 176 6.56 -24.37 -7.94
C HIS A 176 8.05 -24.51 -7.56
N GLN A 177 8.90 -24.90 -8.51
CA GLN A 177 10.36 -25.00 -8.30
C GLN A 177 10.97 -23.64 -7.94
N MET A 178 10.56 -22.57 -8.65
CA MET A 178 11.02 -21.20 -8.39
C MET A 178 10.60 -20.75 -6.98
N LEU A 179 9.38 -21.04 -6.54
CA LEU A 179 8.87 -20.70 -5.20
C LEU A 179 9.61 -21.48 -4.11
N SER A 180 9.86 -22.78 -4.29
CA SER A 180 10.64 -23.58 -3.38
C SER A 180 12.07 -23.08 -3.25
N ALA A 181 12.70 -22.70 -4.36
CA ALA A 181 14.04 -22.12 -4.35
C ALA A 181 14.06 -20.76 -3.63
N LEU A 182 13.07 -19.88 -3.90
CA LEU A 182 12.92 -18.61 -3.22
C LEU A 182 12.77 -18.78 -1.71
N TRP A 183 11.95 -19.74 -1.28
CA TRP A 183 11.74 -20.02 0.13
C TRP A 183 13.06 -20.42 0.82
N ASN A 184 13.87 -21.29 0.18
CA ASN A 184 15.18 -21.68 0.68
C ASN A 184 16.18 -20.50 0.70
N VAL A 185 16.16 -19.64 -0.32
CA VAL A 185 16.99 -18.42 -0.39
C VAL A 185 16.66 -17.49 0.77
N ILE A 186 15.38 -17.15 1.00
CA ILE A 186 14.98 -16.25 2.09
C ILE A 186 15.31 -16.87 3.44
N LYS A 187 15.09 -18.16 3.62
CA LYS A 187 15.49 -18.92 4.83
C LYS A 187 16.99 -18.79 5.12
N SER A 188 17.84 -18.87 4.08
CA SER A 188 19.30 -18.72 4.22
C SER A 188 19.73 -17.33 4.68
N LYS A 189 18.90 -16.30 4.53
CA LYS A 189 19.18 -14.93 4.99
C LYS A 189 19.08 -14.75 6.51
N GLN A 190 18.63 -15.79 7.24
CA GLN A 190 18.60 -15.83 8.71
C GLN A 190 17.85 -14.63 9.32
N ILE A 191 16.69 -14.28 8.76
CA ILE A 191 15.87 -13.17 9.22
C ILE A 191 15.22 -13.54 10.56
N SER A 192 15.45 -12.74 11.60
CA SER A 192 14.83 -12.94 12.91
C SER A 192 13.34 -12.55 12.86
N TYR A 193 12.47 -13.41 13.39
CA TYR A 193 11.05 -13.07 13.50
C TYR A 193 10.82 -12.13 14.68
N VAL A 194 10.11 -11.04 14.41
CA VAL A 194 9.66 -10.06 15.41
C VAL A 194 8.14 -10.03 15.36
N ASN A 195 7.48 -10.21 16.49
CA ASN A 195 6.03 -10.18 16.58
C ASN A 195 5.54 -8.85 17.18
N PRO A 196 5.40 -7.76 16.39
CA PRO A 196 4.70 -6.58 16.86
C PRO A 196 3.21 -6.91 17.02
N SER A 197 2.53 -6.26 17.97
CA SER A 197 1.07 -6.38 18.07
C SER A 197 0.42 -5.99 16.73
N PRO A 198 -0.34 -6.87 16.10
CA PRO A 198 -1.04 -6.54 14.87
C PRO A 198 -2.10 -5.48 15.16
N SER A 199 -2.15 -4.45 14.32
CA SER A 199 -3.10 -3.34 14.47
C SER A 199 -3.79 -2.99 13.15
N PHE A 200 -3.91 -3.96 12.24
CA PHE A 200 -4.44 -3.77 10.88
C PHE A 200 -5.78 -3.03 10.82
N ALA A 201 -6.67 -3.30 11.79
CA ALA A 201 -8.03 -2.77 11.77
C ALA A 201 -8.13 -1.29 12.16
N THR A 202 -7.32 -0.84 13.12
CA THR A 202 -7.54 0.45 13.80
C THR A 202 -6.48 1.50 13.52
N LYS A 203 -5.23 1.09 13.32
CA LYS A 203 -4.08 2.00 13.17
C LYS A 203 -3.24 1.70 11.93
N GLY A 204 -3.60 0.66 11.18
CA GLY A 204 -2.75 0.09 10.15
C GLY A 204 -1.48 -0.53 10.74
N GLN A 205 -0.52 -0.83 9.90
CA GLN A 205 0.74 -1.43 10.34
C GLN A 205 1.91 -0.85 9.56
N ARG A 206 3.04 -0.67 10.24
CA ARG A 206 4.32 -0.42 9.57
C ARG A 206 4.80 -1.69 8.89
N ILE A 207 5.31 -1.54 7.69
CA ILE A 207 5.85 -2.60 6.85
C ILE A 207 7.31 -2.26 6.57
N ARG A 208 8.21 -3.17 6.91
CA ARG A 208 9.62 -3.01 6.58
C ARG A 208 9.83 -3.26 5.09
N PHE A 209 10.50 -2.33 4.42
CA PHE A 209 10.85 -2.50 3.02
C PHE A 209 11.94 -3.56 2.84
N PRO A 210 12.04 -4.21 1.67
CA PRO A 210 13.04 -5.24 1.42
C PRO A 210 14.47 -4.80 1.80
N ASP A 211 14.89 -3.58 1.42
CA ASP A 211 16.24 -3.07 1.71
C ASP A 211 16.46 -2.76 3.20
N ASP A 212 15.40 -2.44 3.95
CA ASP A 212 15.48 -2.31 5.41
C ASP A 212 15.67 -3.68 6.08
N ILE A 213 15.05 -4.73 5.55
CA ILE A 213 15.24 -6.11 6.01
C ILE A 213 16.66 -6.58 5.68
N LYS A 214 17.20 -6.24 4.49
CA LYS A 214 18.60 -6.53 4.14
C LYS A 214 19.58 -5.92 5.14
N ARG A 215 19.37 -4.63 5.47
CA ARG A 215 20.24 -3.88 6.38
C ARG A 215 20.16 -4.38 7.82
N THR A 216 18.99 -4.73 8.29
CA THR A 216 18.75 -5.24 9.64
C THR A 216 17.81 -6.45 9.55
N PRO A 217 18.34 -7.69 9.57
CA PRO A 217 17.57 -8.89 9.29
C PRO A 217 16.59 -9.24 10.40
N ASN A 218 15.50 -8.50 10.48
CA ASN A 218 14.33 -8.81 11.31
C ASN A 218 13.04 -8.44 10.55
N ALA A 219 11.98 -9.18 10.77
CA ALA A 219 10.71 -8.98 10.07
C ALA A 219 9.53 -9.57 10.85
N ALA A 220 8.37 -8.95 10.72
CA ALA A 220 7.08 -9.49 11.15
C ALA A 220 6.47 -10.38 10.05
N CYS A 221 5.32 -11.00 10.34
CA CYS A 221 4.61 -11.82 9.35
C CYS A 221 4.27 -11.03 8.07
N LEU A 222 3.75 -9.81 8.21
CA LEU A 222 3.42 -8.98 7.06
C LEU A 222 4.66 -8.53 6.27
N ASP A 223 5.77 -8.23 6.96
CA ASP A 223 7.03 -7.86 6.32
C ASP A 223 7.56 -9.03 5.46
N LEU A 224 7.55 -10.26 6.01
CA LEU A 224 7.94 -11.46 5.29
C LEU A 224 7.01 -11.73 4.11
N ALA A 225 5.68 -11.65 4.31
CA ALA A 225 4.72 -11.84 3.23
C ALA A 225 4.96 -10.86 2.07
N MET A 226 5.22 -9.57 2.37
CA MET A 226 5.52 -8.55 1.37
C MET A 226 6.89 -8.74 0.70
N LEU A 227 7.90 -9.22 1.44
CA LEU A 227 9.21 -9.56 0.89
C LEU A 227 9.09 -10.72 -0.12
N PHE A 228 8.39 -11.80 0.26
CA PHE A 228 8.10 -12.92 -0.64
C PHE A 228 7.31 -12.46 -1.86
N ALA A 229 6.22 -11.68 -1.66
CA ALA A 229 5.40 -11.16 -2.75
C ALA A 229 6.23 -10.32 -3.74
N SER A 230 7.13 -9.48 -3.24
CA SER A 230 8.03 -8.65 -4.06
C SER A 230 8.96 -9.52 -4.92
N ALA A 231 9.57 -10.55 -4.34
CA ALA A 231 10.44 -11.46 -5.07
C ALA A 231 9.66 -12.32 -6.08
N ILE A 232 8.46 -12.79 -5.72
CA ILE A 232 7.57 -13.55 -6.60
C ILE A 232 7.17 -12.70 -7.81
N GLU A 233 6.76 -11.44 -7.60
CA GLU A 233 6.44 -10.52 -8.70
C GLU A 233 7.67 -10.27 -9.59
N ARG A 234 8.85 -10.09 -9.01
CA ARG A 234 10.11 -9.90 -9.75
C ARG A 234 10.50 -11.12 -10.59
N MET A 235 10.17 -12.33 -10.14
CA MET A 235 10.37 -13.56 -10.91
C MET A 235 9.38 -13.72 -12.09
N GLY A 236 8.45 -12.77 -12.27
CA GLY A 236 7.41 -12.84 -13.32
C GLY A 236 6.25 -13.77 -12.95
N LEU A 237 6.10 -14.09 -11.67
CA LEU A 237 4.96 -14.82 -11.12
C LEU A 237 3.94 -13.86 -10.50
N ASN A 238 2.72 -14.34 -10.28
CA ASN A 238 1.60 -13.53 -9.78
C ASN A 238 1.37 -13.85 -8.29
N PRO A 239 1.89 -13.03 -7.34
CA PRO A 239 1.72 -13.28 -5.91
C PRO A 239 0.33 -12.90 -5.41
N VAL A 240 -0.09 -13.61 -4.35
CA VAL A 240 -1.30 -13.35 -3.57
C VAL A 240 -0.89 -13.23 -2.11
N VAL A 241 -1.23 -12.12 -1.45
CA VAL A 241 -0.97 -11.91 -0.01
C VAL A 241 -2.25 -12.20 0.74
N LEU A 242 -2.21 -13.12 1.72
CA LEU A 242 -3.38 -13.50 2.51
C LEU A 242 -3.29 -12.86 3.88
N ILE A 243 -4.38 -12.24 4.30
CA ILE A 243 -4.51 -11.52 5.57
C ILE A 243 -5.58 -12.18 6.42
N THR A 244 -5.21 -12.52 7.64
CA THR A 244 -6.14 -12.93 8.68
C THR A 244 -6.20 -11.84 9.76
N ARG A 245 -6.98 -12.03 10.83
CA ARG A 245 -7.11 -11.05 11.93
C ARG A 245 -5.78 -10.73 12.58
N GLU A 246 -4.90 -11.70 12.71
CA GLU A 246 -3.64 -11.56 13.47
C GLU A 246 -2.40 -11.97 12.67
N HIS A 247 -2.58 -12.38 11.41
CA HIS A 247 -1.47 -12.95 10.63
C HIS A 247 -1.51 -12.57 9.16
N ALA A 248 -0.34 -12.67 8.51
CA ALA A 248 -0.18 -12.49 7.07
C ALA A 248 0.76 -13.56 6.52
N PHE A 249 0.41 -14.13 5.38
CA PHE A 249 1.21 -15.12 4.65
C PHE A 249 1.03 -14.94 3.14
N VAL A 250 1.68 -15.74 2.32
CA VAL A 250 1.71 -15.51 0.88
C VAL A 250 1.37 -16.76 0.08
N GLY A 251 0.91 -16.55 -1.12
CA GLY A 251 0.77 -17.55 -2.16
C GLY A 251 1.20 -17.01 -3.52
N ALA A 252 1.14 -17.87 -4.52
CA ALA A 252 1.34 -17.49 -5.91
C ALA A 252 0.50 -18.38 -6.83
N TRP A 253 0.03 -17.81 -7.93
CA TRP A 253 -0.57 -18.58 -8.98
C TRP A 253 0.49 -19.49 -9.63
N LEU A 254 0.15 -20.74 -9.88
CA LEU A 254 0.98 -21.71 -10.60
C LEU A 254 0.77 -21.67 -12.12
N ILE A 255 -0.21 -20.90 -12.56
CA ILE A 255 -0.53 -20.60 -13.96
C ILE A 255 -0.66 -19.10 -14.14
N ASP A 256 -0.50 -18.59 -15.38
CA ASP A 256 -0.59 -17.15 -15.66
C ASP A 256 -2.04 -16.64 -15.57
N GLN A 257 -2.51 -16.43 -14.38
CA GLN A 257 -3.83 -15.87 -14.08
C GLN A 257 -3.78 -14.91 -12.87
N CYS A 258 -4.90 -14.29 -12.57
CA CYS A 258 -5.12 -13.47 -11.39
C CYS A 258 -6.59 -13.55 -10.96
N SER A 259 -6.90 -13.08 -9.77
CA SER A 259 -8.26 -12.94 -9.27
C SER A 259 -9.08 -11.94 -10.10
N GLN A 260 -10.40 -12.02 -9.99
CA GLN A 260 -11.32 -11.06 -10.62
C GLN A 260 -11.22 -9.67 -9.96
N PHE A 261 -11.05 -9.62 -8.65
CA PHE A 261 -10.94 -8.42 -7.83
C PHE A 261 -9.55 -8.30 -7.23
N VAL A 262 -9.17 -7.07 -6.84
CA VAL A 262 -7.89 -6.82 -6.16
C VAL A 262 -7.85 -7.52 -4.81
N THR A 263 -8.93 -7.41 -4.05
CA THR A 263 -9.14 -8.14 -2.80
C THR A 263 -10.27 -9.15 -2.96
N ASN A 264 -10.08 -10.35 -2.40
CA ASN A 264 -11.06 -11.43 -2.38
C ASN A 264 -11.25 -11.88 -0.93
N ASP A 265 -12.46 -11.79 -0.41
CA ASP A 265 -12.85 -12.18 0.95
C ASP A 265 -13.55 -13.55 1.02
N ASP A 266 -13.57 -14.29 -0.10
CA ASP A 266 -14.13 -15.64 -0.18
C ASP A 266 -13.03 -16.72 -0.02
N PRO A 267 -12.84 -17.30 1.19
CA PRO A 267 -11.86 -18.35 1.41
C PRO A 267 -12.20 -19.66 0.69
N MET A 268 -13.48 -19.91 0.38
CA MET A 268 -13.91 -21.11 -0.35
C MET A 268 -13.43 -21.05 -1.81
N ASP A 269 -13.51 -19.89 -2.47
CA ASP A 269 -12.97 -19.73 -3.82
C ASP A 269 -11.47 -19.99 -3.85
N LEU A 270 -10.73 -19.51 -2.84
CA LEU A 270 -9.27 -19.73 -2.74
C LEU A 270 -8.96 -21.22 -2.52
N ARG A 271 -9.64 -21.91 -1.58
CA ARG A 271 -9.46 -23.36 -1.36
C ARG A 271 -9.71 -24.16 -2.64
N LYS A 272 -10.71 -23.77 -3.44
CA LYS A 272 -10.97 -24.40 -4.74
C LYS A 272 -9.79 -24.22 -5.72
N LYS A 273 -9.18 -23.03 -5.76
CA LYS A 273 -7.99 -22.77 -6.61
C LYS A 273 -6.79 -23.60 -6.15
N ILE A 274 -6.61 -23.76 -4.84
CA ILE A 274 -5.55 -24.60 -4.25
C ILE A 274 -5.79 -26.06 -4.59
N SER A 275 -7.00 -26.57 -4.39
CA SER A 275 -7.37 -27.97 -4.72
C SER A 275 -7.18 -28.28 -6.21
N ASN A 276 -7.39 -27.32 -7.09
CA ASN A 276 -7.13 -27.44 -8.53
C ASN A 276 -5.64 -27.30 -8.90
N GLN A 277 -4.77 -27.05 -7.94
CA GLN A 277 -3.35 -26.74 -8.13
C GLN A 277 -3.10 -25.52 -9.03
N ASP A 278 -4.05 -24.56 -9.07
CA ASP A 278 -3.89 -23.29 -9.77
C ASP A 278 -3.20 -22.25 -8.89
N LEU A 279 -3.37 -22.35 -7.58
CA LEU A 279 -2.79 -21.49 -6.55
C LEU A 279 -2.06 -22.34 -5.52
N ILE A 280 -0.88 -21.90 -5.07
CA ILE A 280 -0.19 -22.43 -3.91
C ILE A 280 -0.08 -21.34 -2.85
N ILE A 281 -0.25 -21.72 -1.59
CA ILE A 281 -0.08 -20.82 -0.45
C ILE A 281 0.90 -21.42 0.53
N PHE A 282 1.64 -20.60 1.28
CA PHE A 282 2.61 -21.09 2.24
C PHE A 282 2.87 -20.08 3.37
N GLU A 283 3.17 -20.62 4.54
CA GLU A 283 3.50 -19.89 5.75
C GLU A 283 4.91 -19.30 5.68
N THR A 284 5.03 -17.97 5.70
CA THR A 284 6.31 -17.28 5.49
C THR A 284 7.18 -17.19 6.74
N THR A 285 6.59 -17.20 7.93
CA THR A 285 7.35 -17.10 9.20
C THR A 285 8.17 -18.35 9.48
N LEU A 286 7.81 -19.50 8.87
CA LEU A 286 8.61 -20.70 8.91
C LEU A 286 9.95 -20.61 8.14
N ALA A 287 10.17 -19.56 7.35
CA ALA A 287 11.47 -19.25 6.76
C ALA A 287 12.38 -18.43 7.70
N ALA A 288 11.89 -17.99 8.86
CA ALA A 288 12.66 -17.20 9.81
C ALA A 288 13.76 -17.99 10.53
N LEU A 289 14.70 -17.26 11.14
CA LEU A 289 15.81 -17.79 11.90
C LEU A 289 15.36 -18.80 12.97
N GLY A 290 16.06 -19.95 13.03
CA GLY A 290 15.78 -21.00 14.00
C GLY A 290 14.72 -22.01 13.56
N SER A 291 13.94 -21.74 12.52
CA SER A 291 12.99 -22.71 11.97
C SER A 291 13.71 -23.88 11.27
N LYS A 292 13.22 -25.10 11.52
CA LYS A 292 13.70 -26.32 10.84
C LYS A 292 12.78 -26.75 9.69
N ALA A 293 11.67 -26.04 9.46
CA ALA A 293 10.70 -26.38 8.43
C ALA A 293 11.31 -26.33 7.03
N ASN A 294 10.80 -27.16 6.15
CA ASN A 294 11.05 -27.14 4.71
C ASN A 294 9.87 -26.48 3.97
N PHE A 295 9.98 -26.29 2.66
CA PHE A 295 8.95 -25.64 1.87
C PHE A 295 7.61 -26.39 1.89
N SER A 296 7.62 -27.73 1.83
CA SER A 296 6.39 -28.54 1.90
C SER A 296 5.65 -28.29 3.22
N GLN A 297 6.37 -28.28 4.35
CA GLN A 297 5.76 -27.98 5.65
C GLN A 297 5.22 -26.56 5.74
N ALA A 298 5.84 -25.60 5.03
CA ALA A 298 5.31 -24.25 4.95
C ALA A 298 4.01 -24.20 4.13
N VAL A 299 3.91 -25.01 3.07
CA VAL A 299 2.66 -25.16 2.29
C VAL A 299 1.58 -25.79 3.15
N ASP A 300 1.85 -26.91 3.80
CA ASP A 300 0.89 -27.57 4.70
C ASP A 300 0.36 -26.61 5.78
N SER A 301 1.26 -25.82 6.37
CA SER A 301 0.89 -24.81 7.37
C SER A 301 0.05 -23.66 6.78
N GLY A 302 0.35 -23.22 5.57
CA GLY A 302 -0.45 -22.20 4.87
C GLY A 302 -1.87 -22.70 4.59
N GLU A 303 -2.03 -23.97 4.17
CA GLU A 303 -3.34 -24.56 3.92
C GLU A 303 -4.15 -24.70 5.21
N VAL A 304 -3.52 -25.00 6.34
CA VAL A 304 -4.18 -25.02 7.67
C VAL A 304 -4.73 -23.63 8.03
N LEU A 305 -3.99 -22.54 7.76
CA LEU A 305 -4.43 -21.17 8.02
C LEU A 305 -5.66 -20.75 7.19
N LEU A 306 -5.91 -21.41 6.06
CA LEU A 306 -7.07 -21.18 5.20
C LEU A 306 -8.15 -22.28 5.33
N SER A 307 -8.00 -23.21 6.27
CA SER A 307 -8.97 -24.30 6.50
C SER A 307 -10.34 -23.76 6.94
N GLU A 308 -11.39 -24.62 6.83
CA GLU A 308 -12.74 -24.28 7.28
C GLU A 308 -12.79 -23.89 8.76
N ASP A 309 -11.99 -24.55 9.61
CA ASP A 309 -11.93 -24.26 11.03
C ASP A 309 -11.35 -22.88 11.35
N GLN A 310 -10.51 -22.32 10.46
CA GLN A 310 -9.88 -21.01 10.59
C GLN A 310 -10.58 -19.91 9.75
N GLU A 311 -11.64 -20.24 9.02
CA GLU A 311 -12.30 -19.32 8.08
C GLU A 311 -12.79 -18.03 8.74
N LYS A 312 -13.23 -18.07 9.99
CA LYS A 312 -13.66 -16.90 10.77
C LYS A 312 -12.56 -15.85 10.98
N ASP A 313 -11.28 -16.25 10.89
CA ASP A 313 -10.14 -15.37 11.08
C ASP A 313 -9.61 -14.82 9.75
N PHE A 314 -10.02 -15.38 8.62
CA PHE A 314 -9.69 -14.87 7.30
C PHE A 314 -10.35 -13.51 7.05
N ILE A 315 -9.61 -12.56 6.49
CA ILE A 315 -10.10 -11.23 6.16
C ILE A 315 -10.18 -11.05 4.65
N PHE A 316 -9.07 -11.19 3.94
CA PHE A 316 -9.01 -11.14 2.48
C PHE A 316 -7.69 -11.71 1.94
N ALA A 317 -7.72 -12.05 0.66
CA ALA A 317 -6.52 -12.26 -0.16
C ALA A 317 -6.36 -11.07 -1.13
N LEU A 318 -5.15 -10.53 -1.22
CA LEU A 318 -4.77 -9.44 -2.11
C LEU A 318 -4.01 -10.00 -3.32
N ASP A 319 -4.56 -9.85 -4.50
CA ASP A 319 -3.92 -10.25 -5.76
C ASP A 319 -3.10 -9.08 -6.32
N ILE A 320 -1.78 -9.22 -6.30
CA ILE A 320 -0.86 -8.16 -6.74
C ILE A 320 -0.97 -7.92 -8.25
N LYS A 321 -1.14 -8.97 -9.05
CA LYS A 321 -1.31 -8.81 -10.52
C LYS A 321 -2.57 -8.03 -10.84
N GLN A 322 -3.67 -8.31 -10.16
CA GLN A 322 -4.91 -7.59 -10.34
C GLN A 322 -4.79 -6.14 -9.86
N ALA A 323 -4.07 -5.90 -8.76
CA ALA A 323 -3.77 -4.54 -8.29
C ALA A 323 -2.98 -3.75 -9.35
N ARG A 324 -1.97 -4.36 -10.00
CA ARG A 324 -1.23 -3.71 -11.11
C ARG A 324 -2.12 -3.40 -12.30
N LYS A 325 -3.08 -4.28 -12.65
CA LYS A 325 -4.09 -3.99 -13.68
C LYS A 325 -5.01 -2.83 -13.32
N ARG A 326 -5.20 -2.55 -12.03
CA ARG A 326 -5.93 -1.39 -11.50
C ARG A 326 -5.02 -0.18 -11.25
N GLU A 327 -3.82 -0.20 -11.83
CA GLU A 327 -2.82 0.88 -11.77
C GLU A 327 -2.29 1.18 -10.36
N ILE A 328 -2.47 0.28 -9.38
CA ILE A 328 -1.82 0.42 -8.08
C ILE A 328 -0.32 0.13 -8.26
N ARG A 329 0.49 1.16 -8.10
CA ARG A 329 1.93 1.17 -8.33
C ARG A 329 2.69 1.01 -7.01
N PRO A 330 3.89 0.39 -7.04
CA PRO A 330 4.77 0.34 -5.88
C PRO A 330 5.13 1.73 -5.37
N ILE A 331 5.40 1.82 -4.07
CA ILE A 331 5.97 3.03 -3.46
C ILE A 331 7.35 3.28 -4.11
N PRO A 332 7.62 4.51 -4.60
CA PRO A 332 8.92 4.83 -5.19
C PRO A 332 10.01 4.81 -4.12
N ILE A 333 11.17 4.25 -4.46
CA ILE A 333 12.38 4.34 -3.65
C ILE A 333 13.07 5.64 -4.07
N TYR A 334 13.03 6.65 -3.20
CA TYR A 334 13.83 7.86 -3.39
C TYR A 334 15.19 7.63 -2.73
N GLU A 335 16.22 7.42 -3.52
CA GLU A 335 17.60 7.54 -3.04
C GLU A 335 17.88 9.02 -2.80
N LYS A 336 18.31 9.38 -1.58
CA LYS A 336 18.92 10.70 -1.39
C LYS A 336 20.15 10.75 -2.28
N PRO A 337 20.38 11.85 -3.06
CA PRO A 337 21.65 12.06 -3.70
C PRO A 337 22.73 11.91 -2.63
N SER A 338 23.69 11.04 -2.86
CA SER A 338 24.83 10.91 -1.98
C SER A 338 25.56 12.25 -1.96
N ASP A 339 25.78 12.83 -0.78
CA ASP A 339 26.59 14.04 -0.57
C ASP A 339 28.10 13.84 -0.92
N GLU A 340 28.44 12.78 -1.64
CA GLU A 340 29.77 12.51 -2.15
C GLU A 340 30.03 13.26 -3.48
N GLY A 341 30.18 14.58 -3.40
CA GLY A 341 30.49 15.39 -4.60
C GLY A 341 30.98 16.81 -4.33
N ALA A 342 30.97 17.26 -3.08
CA ALA A 342 31.60 18.55 -2.75
C ALA A 342 33.10 18.37 -2.47
N VAL A 343 33.87 17.91 -3.47
CA VAL A 343 35.29 18.09 -3.46
C VAL A 343 35.53 19.58 -3.73
N ALA A 344 35.89 20.29 -2.70
CA ALA A 344 36.42 21.66 -2.79
C ALA A 344 37.59 21.71 -3.78
N THR A 345 37.32 22.19 -5.00
CA THR A 345 38.39 22.73 -5.83
C THR A 345 38.80 24.06 -5.26
N GLY A 346 39.66 24.01 -4.22
CA GLY A 346 40.52 25.15 -3.89
C GLY A 346 41.51 25.30 -5.02
N VAL A 347 41.42 26.38 -5.74
CA VAL A 347 42.49 26.87 -6.61
C VAL A 347 43.14 28.04 -5.90
N GLU A 348 44.43 27.89 -5.69
CA GLU A 348 45.36 28.93 -5.29
C GLU A 348 45.34 30.16 -6.23
#